data_77c0d347a0c80d6f4ee02b75566fbb26
#
_entry.id   77c0d347a0c80d6f4ee02b75566fbb26
#
_cell.length_a   1.000
_cell.length_b   1.000
_cell.length_c   1.000
_cell.angle_alpha   90.00
_cell.angle_beta   90.00
_cell.angle_gamma   90.00
#
_symmetry.space_group_name_H-M   'P 1'
#
loop_
_entity.id
_entity.type
_entity.pdbx_description
1 polymer ?
#
loop_
_entity_poly.entity_id
_entity_poly.type
_entity_poly.pdbx_seq_one_letter_code
_entity_poly.pdbx_strand_id
1 'polypeptide(L)'
;MVDMKKRDAGKTIQEKANVLWDVANSLAGLYKPHEYGLVILPMAVVKRFHDCLLPTYAKVQKEFQAKKHLQVREAFLRKASGYNFYNTSKFTFETLLADAKNIGSNFRDYLNGFSDNVRDVLEQMKFEDQIATMEKGGVLYQVVSDFNSAKADMSPEKVATNDMGYIFENLVARFSESYDEQAGAHFTSRDIIYLMCDILTVFGTGRKGASKTVYDMTMGTSQMLTCMEDRLKEVDASVEVTNFGQEFNPFTFGIAKADMLIRGGNPDNMRYGNTLSDDKFSGFKFDYVISNPPFGIDWKVEAKAVEKEAALGDEGRFGVGLPSKSDGQMLFMLNGISKLKDDGRMAIIQNGSSLFSGDAGSGPSEIRRHIIENDWLEAIIQLPNDSFYNTGLKLCLQMHIAMCRLMHWRVSRFRFLYSSSFKGMNIEIMMPYIVAFRLRECMELKCL
;
A
#
# COMPACT_ATOMS: atom_id res chain seq x y z
N MET A 1 2.69 28.31 9.99
CA MET A 1 3.02 27.24 10.96
C MET A 1 2.81 25.82 10.42
N VAL A 2 1.72 25.55 9.69
CA VAL A 2 1.45 24.23 9.05
C VAL A 2 2.50 23.88 7.99
N ASP A 3 2.95 24.86 7.23
CA ASP A 3 3.91 24.67 6.11
C ASP A 3 5.35 24.35 6.60
N MET A 4 5.77 24.92 7.73
CA MET A 4 7.06 24.61 8.35
C MET A 4 7.07 23.17 8.91
N LYS A 5 6.01 22.72 9.57
CA LYS A 5 5.92 21.35 10.10
C LYS A 5 5.94 20.28 8.98
N LYS A 6 5.31 20.55 7.83
CA LYS A 6 5.37 19.66 6.66
C LYS A 6 6.78 19.60 6.04
N ARG A 7 7.49 20.73 5.97
CA ARG A 7 8.88 20.76 5.47
C ARG A 7 9.85 20.03 6.40
N ASP A 8 9.69 20.18 7.70
CA ASP A 8 10.52 19.49 8.70
C ASP A 8 10.28 17.98 8.70
N ALA A 9 9.02 17.52 8.56
CA ALA A 9 8.70 16.10 8.45
C ALA A 9 9.32 15.48 7.17
N GLY A 10 9.18 16.14 6.01
CA GLY A 10 9.79 15.67 4.76
C GLY A 10 11.31 15.54 4.83
N LYS A 11 11.99 16.48 5.51
CA LYS A 11 13.44 16.42 5.74
C LYS A 11 13.80 15.24 6.63
N THR A 12 13.09 15.03 7.72
CA THR A 12 13.32 13.90 8.64
C THR A 12 13.14 12.56 7.95
N ILE A 13 12.11 12.40 7.10
CA ILE A 13 11.85 11.17 6.32
C ILE A 13 13.03 10.88 5.39
N GLN A 14 13.47 11.89 4.63
CA GLN A 14 14.60 11.73 3.71
C GLN A 14 15.90 11.41 4.43
N GLU A 15 16.17 12.06 5.57
CA GLU A 15 17.35 11.80 6.41
C GLU A 15 17.32 10.35 6.93
N LYS A 16 16.18 9.87 7.43
CA LYS A 16 16.05 8.49 7.91
C LYS A 16 16.20 7.47 6.79
N ALA A 17 15.57 7.69 5.64
CA ALA A 17 15.73 6.83 4.47
C ALA A 17 17.20 6.76 4.01
N ASN A 18 17.93 7.88 4.04
CA ASN A 18 19.35 7.92 3.71
C ASN A 18 20.19 7.10 4.71
N VAL A 19 19.94 7.24 6.03
CA VAL A 19 20.64 6.47 7.06
C VAL A 19 20.45 4.96 6.86
N LEU A 20 19.22 4.53 6.56
CA LEU A 20 18.93 3.12 6.30
C LEU A 20 19.55 2.65 4.98
N TRP A 21 19.61 3.53 3.98
CA TRP A 21 20.29 3.26 2.72
C TRP A 21 21.80 3.10 2.92
N ASP A 22 22.42 3.89 3.80
CA ASP A 22 23.86 3.84 4.07
C ASP A 22 24.32 2.48 4.61
N VAL A 23 23.41 1.68 5.20
CA VAL A 23 23.67 0.28 5.60
C VAL A 23 24.07 -0.58 4.38
N ALA A 24 23.67 -0.21 3.17
CA ALA A 24 24.11 -0.86 1.94
C ALA A 24 25.64 -0.93 1.80
N ASN A 25 26.36 0.04 2.40
CA ASN A 25 27.82 0.01 2.39
C ASN A 25 28.39 -1.21 3.15
N SER A 26 27.72 -1.64 4.21
CA SER A 26 28.10 -2.83 5.00
C SER A 26 27.78 -4.14 4.27
N LEU A 27 26.94 -4.11 3.24
CA LEU A 27 26.55 -5.26 2.42
C LEU A 27 27.41 -5.40 1.16
N ALA A 28 28.16 -4.35 0.79
CA ALA A 28 28.94 -4.32 -0.42
C ALA A 28 30.00 -5.45 -0.44
N GLY A 29 30.10 -6.16 -1.56
CA GLY A 29 30.97 -7.30 -1.73
C GLY A 29 30.36 -8.65 -1.37
N LEU A 30 29.37 -8.69 -0.46
CA LEU A 30 28.60 -9.91 -0.17
C LEU A 30 27.31 -9.98 -0.99
N TYR A 31 26.64 -8.84 -1.18
CA TYR A 31 25.42 -8.69 -1.96
C TYR A 31 25.65 -7.80 -3.18
N LYS A 32 24.89 -8.02 -4.23
CA LYS A 32 24.80 -7.09 -5.36
C LYS A 32 23.89 -5.92 -5.00
N PRO A 33 24.03 -4.73 -5.62
CA PRO A 33 23.20 -3.56 -5.30
C PRO A 33 21.71 -3.82 -5.29
N HIS A 34 21.19 -4.59 -6.24
CA HIS A 34 19.79 -4.96 -6.31
C HIS A 34 19.32 -5.93 -5.21
N GLU A 35 20.22 -6.59 -4.51
CA GLU A 35 19.91 -7.51 -3.42
C GLU A 35 19.87 -6.83 -2.04
N TYR A 36 20.35 -5.58 -1.92
CA TYR A 36 20.40 -4.87 -0.62
C TYR A 36 19.02 -4.76 0.04
N GLY A 37 17.97 -4.60 -0.77
CA GLY A 37 16.58 -4.55 -0.27
C GLY A 37 16.16 -5.81 0.50
N LEU A 38 16.73 -6.98 0.13
CA LEU A 38 16.44 -8.25 0.82
C LEU A 38 16.88 -8.26 2.29
N VAL A 39 17.85 -7.42 2.64
CA VAL A 39 18.36 -7.25 4.01
C VAL A 39 17.80 -6.00 4.68
N ILE A 40 17.88 -4.85 4.00
CA ILE A 40 17.58 -3.55 4.61
C ILE A 40 16.10 -3.42 4.95
N LEU A 41 15.21 -3.91 4.10
CA LEU A 41 13.75 -3.81 4.34
C LEU A 41 13.32 -4.64 5.56
N PRO A 42 13.64 -5.96 5.67
CA PRO A 42 13.32 -6.72 6.87
C PRO A 42 13.98 -6.16 8.14
N MET A 43 15.24 -5.73 8.05
CA MET A 43 15.93 -5.10 9.19
C MET A 43 15.23 -3.81 9.64
N ALA A 44 14.77 -2.97 8.71
CA ALA A 44 14.03 -1.76 9.04
C ALA A 44 12.68 -2.08 9.73
N VAL A 45 12.00 -3.14 9.27
CA VAL A 45 10.79 -3.66 9.92
C VAL A 45 11.09 -4.13 11.34
N VAL A 46 12.11 -4.96 11.53
CA VAL A 46 12.56 -5.46 12.86
C VAL A 46 12.94 -4.31 13.77
N LYS A 47 13.69 -3.34 13.26
CA LYS A 47 14.09 -2.16 14.02
C LYS A 47 12.89 -1.32 14.45
N ARG A 48 11.93 -1.11 13.57
CA ARG A 48 10.69 -0.39 13.92
C ARG A 48 9.90 -1.11 15.02
N PHE A 49 9.72 -2.43 14.92
CA PHE A 49 9.09 -3.21 15.98
C PHE A 49 9.86 -3.13 17.29
N HIS A 50 11.19 -3.24 17.23
CA HIS A 50 12.08 -3.07 18.40
C HIS A 50 11.84 -1.74 19.10
N ASP A 51 11.92 -0.64 18.36
CA ASP A 51 11.82 0.71 18.89
C ASP A 51 10.41 1.01 19.46
N CYS A 52 9.36 0.45 18.86
CA CYS A 52 8.00 0.52 19.41
C CYS A 52 7.89 -0.21 20.76
N LEU A 53 8.56 -1.35 20.92
CA LEU A 53 8.47 -2.20 22.12
C LEU A 53 9.44 -1.81 23.23
N LEU A 54 10.51 -1.09 22.90
CA LEU A 54 11.59 -0.78 23.85
C LEU A 54 11.09 -0.09 25.13
N PRO A 55 10.17 0.89 25.10
CA PRO A 55 9.64 1.52 26.31
C PRO A 55 8.91 0.56 27.26
N THR A 56 8.34 -0.50 26.73
CA THR A 56 7.54 -1.48 27.48
C THR A 56 8.25 -2.82 27.70
N TYR A 57 9.50 -2.94 27.23
CA TYR A 57 10.28 -4.18 27.28
C TYR A 57 10.30 -4.82 28.66
N ALA A 58 10.68 -4.06 29.70
CA ALA A 58 10.79 -4.58 31.07
C ALA A 58 9.44 -5.10 31.59
N LYS A 59 8.34 -4.42 31.22
CA LYS A 59 6.98 -4.83 31.59
C LYS A 59 6.57 -6.14 30.91
N VAL A 60 6.89 -6.30 29.64
CA VAL A 60 6.65 -7.54 28.88
C VAL A 60 7.45 -8.69 29.48
N GLN A 61 8.73 -8.49 29.80
CA GLN A 61 9.58 -9.50 30.44
C GLN A 61 9.01 -9.96 31.78
N LYS A 62 8.57 -9.01 32.62
CA LYS A 62 7.95 -9.30 33.92
C LYS A 62 6.69 -10.16 33.76
N GLU A 63 5.78 -9.77 32.85
CA GLU A 63 4.55 -10.53 32.58
C GLU A 63 4.86 -11.90 31.99
N PHE A 64 5.83 -12.01 31.11
CA PHE A 64 6.27 -13.29 30.52
C PHE A 64 6.72 -14.27 31.59
N GLN A 65 7.56 -13.83 32.54
CA GLN A 65 8.03 -14.69 33.64
C GLN A 65 6.89 -15.03 34.61
N ALA A 66 6.05 -14.04 34.98
CA ALA A 66 4.92 -14.24 35.89
C ALA A 66 3.87 -15.23 35.35
N LYS A 67 3.68 -15.26 34.03
CA LYS A 67 2.69 -16.10 33.34
C LYS A 67 3.29 -17.32 32.65
N LYS A 68 4.54 -17.69 32.96
CA LYS A 68 5.25 -18.82 32.35
C LYS A 68 4.51 -20.14 32.46
N HIS A 69 3.71 -20.31 33.52
CA HIS A 69 2.88 -21.49 33.78
C HIS A 69 1.61 -21.58 32.93
N LEU A 70 1.19 -20.50 32.26
CA LEU A 70 -0.02 -20.47 31.43
C LEU A 70 0.32 -20.95 30.01
N GLN A 71 -0.54 -21.80 29.44
CA GLN A 71 -0.46 -22.21 28.03
C GLN A 71 -0.83 -21.03 27.10
N VAL A 72 -1.86 -20.25 27.46
CA VAL A 72 -2.32 -19.08 26.68
C VAL A 72 -1.99 -17.82 27.46
N ARG A 73 -0.96 -17.09 27.05
CA ARG A 73 -0.46 -15.88 27.71
C ARG A 73 -0.42 -14.63 26.82
N GLU A 74 -0.74 -14.80 25.54
CA GLU A 74 -0.62 -13.73 24.54
C GLU A 74 -1.39 -12.46 24.90
N ALA A 75 -2.65 -12.59 25.37
CA ALA A 75 -3.47 -11.44 25.75
C ALA A 75 -2.79 -10.56 26.84
N PHE A 76 -2.11 -11.21 27.80
CA PHE A 76 -1.36 -10.50 28.84
C PHE A 76 -0.13 -9.80 28.29
N LEU A 77 0.58 -10.46 27.36
CA LEU A 77 1.78 -9.91 26.73
C LEU A 77 1.45 -8.74 25.80
N ARG A 78 0.38 -8.85 25.01
CA ARG A 78 -0.14 -7.74 24.18
C ARG A 78 -0.58 -6.56 25.04
N LYS A 79 -1.29 -6.81 26.16
CA LYS A 79 -1.65 -5.77 27.12
C LYS A 79 -0.41 -5.11 27.75
N ALA A 80 0.62 -5.89 28.05
CA ALA A 80 1.87 -5.38 28.63
C ALA A 80 2.65 -4.54 27.64
N SER A 81 2.74 -4.93 26.37
CA SER A 81 3.40 -4.20 25.30
C SER A 81 2.68 -2.92 24.89
N GLY A 82 1.34 -2.89 25.02
CA GLY A 82 0.52 -1.81 24.48
C GLY A 82 0.25 -1.90 22.96
N TYR A 83 0.66 -3.02 22.33
CA TYR A 83 0.49 -3.31 20.92
C TYR A 83 -0.16 -4.68 20.71
N ASN A 84 -0.63 -4.95 19.48
CA ASN A 84 -1.10 -6.28 19.10
C ASN A 84 0.05 -7.28 18.85
N PHE A 85 1.27 -6.90 19.19
CA PHE A 85 2.49 -7.70 19.11
C PHE A 85 3.38 -7.45 20.33
N TYR A 86 4.33 -8.34 20.57
CA TYR A 86 5.27 -8.27 21.69
C TYR A 86 6.58 -9.00 21.33
N ASN A 87 7.61 -8.87 22.19
CA ASN A 87 8.82 -9.67 22.12
C ASN A 87 9.19 -10.18 23.53
N THR A 88 9.42 -11.48 23.66
CA THR A 88 9.76 -12.16 24.93
C THR A 88 11.24 -12.53 25.04
N SER A 89 12.06 -12.24 24.02
CA SER A 89 13.50 -12.50 24.07
C SER A 89 14.18 -11.67 25.16
N LYS A 90 15.22 -12.22 25.76
CA LYS A 90 16.08 -11.50 26.70
C LYS A 90 16.99 -10.47 26.02
N PHE A 91 17.07 -10.49 24.70
CA PHE A 91 17.95 -9.61 23.94
C PHE A 91 17.24 -8.32 23.50
N THR A 92 18.04 -7.26 23.41
CA THR A 92 17.77 -6.01 22.71
C THR A 92 18.89 -5.81 21.68
N PHE A 93 18.78 -4.84 20.78
CA PHE A 93 19.88 -4.54 19.84
C PHE A 93 21.19 -4.24 20.57
N GLU A 94 21.15 -3.52 21.69
CA GLU A 94 22.33 -3.23 22.52
C GLU A 94 22.95 -4.51 23.09
N THR A 95 22.16 -5.40 23.68
CA THR A 95 22.66 -6.63 24.29
C THR A 95 23.09 -7.67 23.26
N LEU A 96 22.54 -7.66 22.05
CA LEU A 96 23.03 -8.46 20.92
C LEU A 96 24.48 -8.08 20.56
N LEU A 97 24.77 -6.80 20.50
CA LEU A 97 26.12 -6.29 20.18
C LEU A 97 27.14 -6.54 21.28
N ALA A 98 26.71 -6.76 22.51
CA ALA A 98 27.61 -7.12 23.63
C ALA A 98 28.21 -8.53 23.48
N ASP A 99 27.66 -9.41 22.66
CA ASP A 99 28.13 -10.78 22.41
C ASP A 99 28.35 -11.04 20.92
N ALA A 100 29.35 -10.40 20.36
CA ALA A 100 29.66 -10.49 18.93
C ALA A 100 29.93 -11.91 18.45
N LYS A 101 30.50 -12.78 19.31
CA LYS A 101 30.84 -14.17 18.94
C LYS A 101 29.61 -15.01 18.66
N ASN A 102 28.50 -14.75 19.36
CA ASN A 102 27.27 -15.52 19.25
C ASN A 102 26.17 -14.70 18.57
N ILE A 103 26.51 -13.65 17.82
CA ILE A 103 25.54 -12.71 17.24
C ILE A 103 24.46 -13.42 16.43
N GLY A 104 24.80 -14.42 15.60
CA GLY A 104 23.86 -15.16 14.76
C GLY A 104 22.81 -15.93 15.55
N SER A 105 23.25 -16.71 16.57
CA SER A 105 22.32 -17.45 17.42
C SER A 105 21.48 -16.54 18.30
N ASN A 106 22.09 -15.47 18.85
CA ASN A 106 21.40 -14.51 19.71
C ASN A 106 20.39 -13.69 18.92
N PHE A 107 20.69 -13.33 17.68
CA PHE A 107 19.76 -12.60 16.81
C PHE A 107 18.56 -13.47 16.41
N ARG A 108 18.76 -14.77 16.13
CA ARG A 108 17.65 -15.72 15.91
C ARG A 108 16.78 -15.88 17.15
N ASP A 109 17.39 -15.98 18.35
CA ASP A 109 16.63 -16.01 19.62
C ASP A 109 15.81 -14.73 19.80
N TYR A 110 16.40 -13.56 19.45
CA TYR A 110 15.72 -12.29 19.49
C TYR A 110 14.49 -12.27 18.54
N LEU A 111 14.64 -12.73 17.30
CA LEU A 111 13.53 -12.80 16.33
C LEU A 111 12.47 -13.82 16.74
N ASN A 112 12.86 -14.95 17.27
CA ASN A 112 11.94 -15.99 17.77
C ASN A 112 11.16 -15.53 19.01
N GLY A 113 11.64 -14.51 19.73
CA GLY A 113 10.93 -13.89 20.84
C GLY A 113 9.73 -13.06 20.43
N PHE A 114 9.60 -12.67 19.17
CA PHE A 114 8.43 -11.96 18.68
C PHE A 114 7.18 -12.84 18.68
N SER A 115 6.03 -12.20 18.81
CA SER A 115 4.70 -12.84 18.63
C SER A 115 4.55 -13.40 17.22
N ASP A 116 3.69 -14.41 17.07
CA ASP A 116 3.51 -15.18 15.83
C ASP A 116 3.22 -14.28 14.63
N ASN A 117 2.37 -13.27 14.78
CA ASN A 117 2.03 -12.34 13.72
C ASN A 117 3.23 -11.51 13.18
N VAL A 118 4.23 -11.21 14.02
CA VAL A 118 5.47 -10.57 13.57
C VAL A 118 6.40 -11.60 12.91
N ARG A 119 6.49 -12.80 13.47
CA ARG A 119 7.30 -13.87 12.87
C ARG A 119 6.80 -14.24 11.47
N ASP A 120 5.47 -14.31 11.29
CA ASP A 120 4.85 -14.52 9.97
C ASP A 120 5.27 -13.45 8.95
N VAL A 121 5.36 -12.18 9.36
CA VAL A 121 5.85 -11.10 8.49
C VAL A 121 7.29 -11.37 8.04
N LEU A 122 8.17 -11.73 8.98
CA LEU A 122 9.58 -11.98 8.69
C LEU A 122 9.79 -13.24 7.85
N GLU A 123 8.96 -14.26 8.05
CA GLU A 123 8.94 -15.48 7.23
C GLU A 123 8.53 -15.19 5.79
N GLN A 124 7.47 -14.40 5.58
CA GLN A 124 7.04 -13.96 4.25
C GLN A 124 8.15 -13.19 3.52
N MET A 125 8.93 -12.39 4.25
CA MET A 125 10.09 -11.68 3.72
C MET A 125 11.33 -12.58 3.52
N LYS A 126 11.26 -13.87 3.86
CA LYS A 126 12.38 -14.83 3.78
C LYS A 126 13.64 -14.33 4.49
N PHE A 127 13.44 -13.70 5.64
CA PHE A 127 14.54 -13.00 6.30
C PHE A 127 15.59 -13.95 6.88
N GLU A 128 15.23 -15.18 7.28
CA GLU A 128 16.17 -16.18 7.78
C GLU A 128 17.27 -16.53 6.76
N ASP A 129 16.93 -16.61 5.47
CA ASP A 129 17.91 -16.87 4.42
C ASP A 129 18.98 -15.77 4.36
N GLN A 130 18.56 -14.53 4.62
CA GLN A 130 19.49 -13.40 4.64
C GLN A 130 20.35 -13.37 5.90
N ILE A 131 19.80 -13.76 7.05
CA ILE A 131 20.57 -13.88 8.28
C ILE A 131 21.69 -14.92 8.12
N ALA A 132 21.36 -16.08 7.56
CA ALA A 132 22.34 -17.13 7.29
C ALA A 132 23.46 -16.66 6.33
N THR A 133 23.07 -15.89 5.30
CA THR A 133 24.03 -15.31 4.33
C THR A 133 24.93 -14.28 4.99
N MET A 134 24.37 -13.35 5.78
CA MET A 134 25.13 -12.33 6.50
C MET A 134 26.08 -12.93 7.54
N GLU A 135 25.63 -13.96 8.25
CA GLU A 135 26.44 -14.68 9.24
C GLU A 135 27.65 -15.36 8.58
N LYS A 136 27.41 -16.10 7.50
CA LYS A 136 28.45 -16.74 6.70
C LYS A 136 29.43 -15.72 6.09
N GLY A 137 28.93 -14.57 5.67
CA GLY A 137 29.72 -13.47 5.13
C GLY A 137 30.42 -12.60 6.18
N GLY A 138 30.13 -12.82 7.49
CA GLY A 138 30.76 -12.07 8.60
C GLY A 138 30.27 -10.63 8.75
N VAL A 139 29.16 -10.24 8.09
CA VAL A 139 28.65 -8.84 8.10
C VAL A 139 27.47 -8.63 9.06
N LEU A 140 26.88 -9.70 9.61
CA LEU A 140 25.69 -9.60 10.47
C LEU A 140 25.88 -8.65 11.66
N TYR A 141 27.04 -8.73 12.33
CA TYR A 141 27.35 -7.84 13.46
C TYR A 141 27.32 -6.37 13.04
N GLN A 142 27.96 -6.05 11.91
CA GLN A 142 28.02 -4.67 11.41
C GLN A 142 26.62 -4.16 11.03
N VAL A 143 25.81 -4.97 10.35
CA VAL A 143 24.43 -4.60 10.01
C VAL A 143 23.60 -4.32 11.25
N VAL A 144 23.66 -5.20 12.28
CA VAL A 144 22.96 -4.95 13.56
C VAL A 144 23.47 -3.68 14.24
N SER A 145 24.79 -3.43 14.20
CA SER A 145 25.40 -2.21 14.74
C SER A 145 24.93 -0.94 14.04
N ASP A 146 24.84 -0.96 12.70
CA ASP A 146 24.39 0.18 11.91
C ASP A 146 22.91 0.53 12.26
N PHE A 147 22.06 -0.49 12.40
CA PHE A 147 20.68 -0.32 12.85
C PHE A 147 20.54 0.08 14.33
N ASN A 148 21.54 -0.16 15.16
CA ASN A 148 21.55 0.29 16.57
C ASN A 148 22.06 1.73 16.73
N SER A 149 22.48 2.39 15.65
CA SER A 149 22.97 3.76 15.73
C SER A 149 21.82 4.74 16.11
N ALA A 150 22.17 5.81 16.82
CA ALA A 150 21.21 6.86 17.19
C ALA A 150 20.52 7.51 15.96
N LYS A 151 21.18 7.50 14.81
CA LYS A 151 20.62 8.00 13.55
C LYS A 151 19.52 7.07 13.01
N ALA A 152 19.60 5.78 13.27
CA ALA A 152 18.64 4.76 12.87
C ALA A 152 17.48 4.59 13.88
N ASP A 153 17.31 5.48 14.84
CA ASP A 153 16.17 5.48 15.78
C ASP A 153 14.87 5.72 15.01
N MET A 154 14.00 4.71 15.02
CA MET A 154 12.68 4.69 14.38
C MET A 154 11.55 4.59 15.42
N SER A 155 11.79 5.07 16.66
CA SER A 155 10.75 5.12 17.69
C SER A 155 9.57 5.99 17.25
N PRO A 156 8.35 5.74 17.76
CA PRO A 156 7.17 6.56 17.45
C PRO A 156 7.35 8.05 17.81
N GLU A 157 8.25 8.36 18.76
CA GLU A 157 8.60 9.72 19.17
C GLU A 157 9.46 10.45 18.12
N LYS A 158 10.27 9.73 17.35
CA LYS A 158 11.16 10.27 16.33
C LYS A 158 10.56 10.19 14.92
N VAL A 159 9.79 9.17 14.66
CA VAL A 159 9.16 8.91 13.35
C VAL A 159 7.70 8.58 13.60
N ALA A 160 6.81 9.48 13.22
CA ALA A 160 5.37 9.22 13.30
C ALA A 160 5.00 7.99 12.46
N THR A 161 3.92 7.29 12.83
CA THR A 161 3.53 6.06 12.14
C THR A 161 3.28 6.29 10.65
N ASN A 162 2.66 7.42 10.30
CA ASN A 162 2.42 7.79 8.90
C ASN A 162 3.73 8.06 8.13
N ASP A 163 4.74 8.63 8.80
CA ASP A 163 6.04 8.92 8.17
C ASP A 163 6.85 7.64 7.95
N MET A 164 6.63 6.61 8.76
CA MET A 164 7.30 5.31 8.59
C MET A 164 6.93 4.65 7.25
N GLY A 165 5.67 4.71 6.84
CA GLY A 165 5.23 4.23 5.52
C GLY A 165 6.03 4.88 4.38
N TYR A 166 6.30 6.18 4.47
CA TYR A 166 7.09 6.90 3.45
C TYR A 166 8.58 6.54 3.44
N ILE A 167 9.14 6.24 4.61
CA ILE A 167 10.51 5.73 4.69
C ILE A 167 10.59 4.39 3.95
N PHE A 168 9.65 3.50 4.20
CA PHE A 168 9.59 2.21 3.50
C PHE A 168 9.41 2.37 1.98
N GLU A 169 8.48 3.24 1.55
CA GLU A 169 8.30 3.50 0.12
C GLU A 169 9.55 4.06 -0.55
N ASN A 170 10.22 5.01 0.10
CA ASN A 170 11.47 5.57 -0.41
C ASN A 170 12.55 4.49 -0.56
N LEU A 171 12.65 3.59 0.42
CA LEU A 171 13.57 2.46 0.35
C LEU A 171 13.18 1.50 -0.78
N VAL A 172 11.91 1.12 -0.88
CA VAL A 172 11.41 0.24 -1.94
C VAL A 172 11.66 0.87 -3.32
N ALA A 173 11.38 2.17 -3.49
CA ALA A 173 11.63 2.87 -4.74
C ALA A 173 13.11 2.82 -5.14
N ARG A 174 14.03 3.13 -4.22
CA ARG A 174 15.49 3.08 -4.45
C ARG A 174 15.98 1.69 -4.79
N PHE A 175 15.45 0.66 -4.14
CA PHE A 175 15.81 -0.72 -4.45
C PHE A 175 15.23 -1.15 -5.80
N SER A 176 14.02 -0.70 -6.15
CA SER A 176 13.39 -0.97 -7.44
C SER A 176 14.16 -0.36 -8.61
N GLU A 177 14.76 0.83 -8.42
CA GLU A 177 15.64 1.45 -9.42
C GLU A 177 16.90 0.63 -9.72
N SER A 178 17.33 -0.22 -8.78
CA SER A 178 18.47 -1.13 -8.95
C SER A 178 18.08 -2.48 -9.58
N TYR A 179 16.79 -2.80 -9.68
CA TYR A 179 16.24 -3.88 -10.49
C TYR A 179 15.89 -3.35 -11.87
N ASP A 180 16.15 -4.14 -12.92
CA ASP A 180 15.80 -3.82 -14.31
C ASP A 180 14.38 -3.22 -14.45
N GLU A 181 14.25 -2.20 -15.26
CA GLU A 181 13.17 -1.34 -15.74
C GLU A 181 11.69 -1.65 -15.39
N GLN A 182 11.32 -2.86 -15.01
CA GLN A 182 9.92 -3.25 -14.77
C GLN A 182 9.43 -3.07 -13.32
N ALA A 183 10.33 -3.04 -12.35
CA ALA A 183 9.96 -3.00 -10.93
C ALA A 183 9.78 -1.57 -10.37
N GLY A 184 10.36 -0.54 -11.01
CA GLY A 184 10.32 0.86 -10.56
C GLY A 184 9.03 1.63 -10.87
N ALA A 185 8.10 1.00 -11.58
CA ALA A 185 6.98 1.71 -12.21
C ALA A 185 5.86 2.18 -11.25
N HIS A 186 5.91 1.91 -9.94
CA HIS A 186 4.68 1.95 -9.13
C HIS A 186 4.72 2.80 -7.87
N PHE A 187 5.74 3.65 -7.70
CA PHE A 187 5.69 4.65 -6.63
C PHE A 187 4.66 5.72 -6.99
N THR A 188 3.61 5.82 -6.16
CA THR A 188 2.59 6.85 -6.32
C THR A 188 2.92 8.03 -5.42
N SER A 189 3.10 9.23 -6.00
CA SER A 189 3.37 10.41 -5.20
C SER A 189 2.22 10.72 -4.23
N ARG A 190 2.56 11.31 -3.08
CA ARG A 190 1.56 11.73 -2.07
C ARG A 190 0.47 12.61 -2.65
N ASP A 191 0.84 13.53 -3.52
CA ASP A 191 -0.10 14.49 -4.09
C ASP A 191 -1.18 13.78 -4.90
N ILE A 192 -0.80 12.73 -5.63
CA ILE A 192 -1.75 11.90 -6.38
C ILE A 192 -2.63 11.08 -5.42
N ILE A 193 -2.04 10.46 -4.38
CA ILE A 193 -2.82 9.71 -3.39
C ILE A 193 -3.83 10.63 -2.69
N TYR A 194 -3.40 11.82 -2.26
CA TYR A 194 -4.31 12.79 -1.63
C TYR A 194 -5.39 13.27 -2.58
N LEU A 195 -5.07 13.52 -3.86
CA LEU A 195 -6.07 13.82 -4.87
C LEU A 195 -7.13 12.71 -4.97
N MET A 196 -6.70 11.45 -5.05
CA MET A 196 -7.60 10.30 -5.09
C MET A 196 -8.49 10.22 -3.83
N CYS A 197 -7.90 10.40 -2.65
CA CYS A 197 -8.61 10.39 -1.37
C CYS A 197 -9.62 11.55 -1.28
N ASP A 198 -9.24 12.76 -1.69
CA ASP A 198 -10.11 13.94 -1.67
C ASP A 198 -11.33 13.75 -2.56
N ILE A 199 -11.13 13.22 -3.75
CA ILE A 199 -12.20 12.96 -4.69
C ILE A 199 -13.14 11.86 -4.17
N LEU A 200 -12.60 10.78 -3.60
CA LEU A 200 -13.41 9.70 -3.03
C LEU A 200 -14.25 10.17 -1.83
N THR A 201 -13.75 11.13 -1.05
CA THR A 201 -14.40 11.63 0.16
C THR A 201 -15.21 12.91 -0.04
N VAL A 202 -15.28 13.46 -1.24
CA VAL A 202 -15.92 14.77 -1.55
C VAL A 202 -17.38 14.87 -1.08
N PHE A 203 -18.11 13.76 -1.05
CA PHE A 203 -19.50 13.71 -0.55
C PHE A 203 -19.61 13.32 0.93
N GLY A 204 -18.48 13.32 1.65
CA GLY A 204 -18.43 12.95 3.07
C GLY A 204 -18.49 11.45 3.30
N THR A 205 -18.64 11.09 4.59
CA THR A 205 -18.69 9.69 5.04
C THR A 205 -20.13 9.14 5.13
N GLY A 206 -21.12 9.96 4.80
CA GLY A 206 -22.52 9.64 5.03
C GLY A 206 -22.95 9.98 6.47
N ARG A 207 -23.51 9.01 7.20
CA ARG A 207 -23.93 9.21 8.60
C ARG A 207 -22.72 9.33 9.53
N LYS A 208 -22.78 10.27 10.48
CA LYS A 208 -21.73 10.41 11.52
C LYS A 208 -21.48 9.09 12.25
N GLY A 209 -20.20 8.76 12.43
CA GLY A 209 -19.80 7.48 13.06
C GLY A 209 -20.08 6.26 12.18
N ALA A 210 -20.16 6.42 10.86
CA ALA A 210 -20.32 5.30 9.95
C ALA A 210 -19.08 4.38 9.96
N SER A 211 -19.31 3.09 9.75
CA SER A 211 -18.22 2.16 9.46
C SER A 211 -17.98 2.11 7.95
N LYS A 212 -16.74 2.28 7.53
CA LYS A 212 -16.32 2.30 6.12
C LYS A 212 -15.23 1.27 5.86
N THR A 213 -15.32 0.61 4.73
CA THR A 213 -14.34 -0.36 4.25
C THR A 213 -13.60 0.20 3.05
N VAL A 214 -12.26 0.09 3.06
CA VAL A 214 -11.39 0.54 1.98
C VAL A 214 -10.60 -0.66 1.46
N TYR A 215 -10.50 -0.78 0.15
CA TYR A 215 -9.78 -1.87 -0.51
C TYR A 215 -8.78 -1.36 -1.52
N ASP A 216 -7.56 -1.94 -1.46
CA ASP A 216 -6.55 -1.79 -2.50
C ASP A 216 -6.14 -3.18 -3.02
N MET A 217 -6.36 -3.40 -4.31
CA MET A 217 -6.13 -4.68 -4.97
C MET A 217 -4.67 -4.93 -5.34
N THR A 218 -3.82 -3.90 -5.23
CA THR A 218 -2.38 -3.93 -5.51
C THR A 218 -1.68 -3.01 -4.51
N MET A 219 -1.87 -3.33 -3.22
CA MET A 219 -1.63 -2.39 -2.12
C MET A 219 -0.17 -1.97 -1.92
N GLY A 220 0.80 -2.69 -2.51
CA GLY A 220 2.21 -2.42 -2.27
C GLY A 220 2.53 -2.40 -0.79
N THR A 221 3.02 -1.28 -0.29
CA THR A 221 3.31 -1.02 1.13
C THR A 221 2.10 -0.53 1.94
N SER A 222 0.89 -0.56 1.37
CA SER A 222 -0.40 -0.11 1.94
C SER A 222 -0.60 1.40 2.13
N GLN A 223 0.20 2.22 1.48
CA GLN A 223 0.17 3.67 1.66
C GLN A 223 -1.17 4.31 1.25
N MET A 224 -1.78 3.86 0.14
CA MET A 224 -3.08 4.37 -0.29
C MET A 224 -4.16 4.11 0.75
N LEU A 225 -4.13 2.92 1.38
CA LEU A 225 -5.07 2.54 2.43
C LEU A 225 -4.93 3.46 3.65
N THR A 226 -3.69 3.70 4.08
CA THR A 226 -3.43 4.54 5.25
C THR A 226 -3.76 6.01 5.02
N CYS A 227 -3.45 6.55 3.83
CA CYS A 227 -3.83 7.91 3.46
C CYS A 227 -5.36 8.07 3.38
N MET A 228 -6.05 7.05 2.84
CA MET A 228 -7.52 7.07 2.77
C MET A 228 -8.17 7.03 4.15
N GLU A 229 -7.64 6.21 5.07
CA GLU A 229 -8.09 6.18 6.46
C GLU A 229 -7.91 7.53 7.15
N ASP A 230 -6.73 8.13 7.02
CA ASP A 230 -6.44 9.44 7.59
C ASP A 230 -7.40 10.50 7.04
N ARG A 231 -7.64 10.48 5.71
CA ARG A 231 -8.55 11.45 5.08
C ARG A 231 -10.00 11.26 5.49
N LEU A 232 -10.47 10.03 5.62
CA LEU A 232 -11.81 9.75 6.14
C LEU A 232 -11.98 10.26 7.59
N LYS A 233 -10.95 10.08 8.44
CA LYS A 233 -10.94 10.59 9.82
C LYS A 233 -10.84 12.11 9.89
N GLU A 234 -10.21 12.77 8.91
CA GLU A 234 -10.23 14.24 8.80
C GLU A 234 -11.63 14.78 8.45
N VAL A 235 -12.37 14.05 7.60
CA VAL A 235 -13.76 14.39 7.22
C VAL A 235 -14.73 14.14 8.37
N ASP A 236 -14.58 13.01 9.05
CA ASP A 236 -15.38 12.64 10.23
C ASP A 236 -14.50 11.88 11.24
N ALA A 237 -14.12 12.55 12.31
CA ALA A 237 -13.26 11.98 13.36
C ALA A 237 -13.87 10.76 14.07
N SER A 238 -15.18 10.53 13.92
CA SER A 238 -15.89 9.38 14.50
C SER A 238 -16.06 8.19 13.55
N VAL A 239 -15.58 8.31 12.30
CA VAL A 239 -15.67 7.20 11.33
C VAL A 239 -14.78 6.04 11.76
N GLU A 240 -15.32 4.83 11.66
CA GLU A 240 -14.54 3.60 11.81
C GLU A 240 -14.13 3.08 10.44
N VAL A 241 -12.83 3.02 10.19
CA VAL A 241 -12.28 2.57 8.90
C VAL A 241 -11.65 1.20 9.06
N THR A 242 -12.00 0.29 8.16
CA THR A 242 -11.37 -1.02 8.05
C THR A 242 -10.71 -1.15 6.69
N ASN A 243 -9.39 -1.29 6.69
CA ASN A 243 -8.58 -1.44 5.49
C ASN A 243 -8.44 -2.91 5.09
N PHE A 244 -8.50 -3.17 3.79
CA PHE A 244 -8.28 -4.46 3.15
C PHE A 244 -7.32 -4.29 1.98
N GLY A 245 -6.37 -5.20 1.85
CA GLY A 245 -5.40 -5.10 0.77
C GLY A 245 -4.94 -6.46 0.27
N GLN A 246 -4.60 -6.51 -1.02
CA GLN A 246 -3.99 -7.68 -1.64
C GLN A 246 -2.70 -7.29 -2.31
N GLU A 247 -1.65 -8.11 -2.16
CA GLU A 247 -0.34 -7.86 -2.73
C GLU A 247 0.32 -9.18 -3.15
N PHE A 248 0.97 -9.14 -4.30
CA PHE A 248 1.66 -10.30 -4.87
C PHE A 248 3.17 -10.34 -4.56
N ASN A 249 3.78 -9.17 -4.33
CA ASN A 249 5.19 -9.12 -3.95
C ASN A 249 5.34 -9.40 -2.45
N PRO A 250 6.11 -10.44 -2.05
CA PRO A 250 6.22 -10.84 -0.66
C PRO A 250 6.88 -9.78 0.24
N PHE A 251 7.76 -8.94 -0.29
CA PHE A 251 8.44 -7.90 0.50
C PHE A 251 7.53 -6.72 0.80
N THR A 252 6.85 -6.17 -0.22
CA THR A 252 5.89 -5.09 -0.02
C THR A 252 4.71 -5.56 0.80
N PHE A 253 4.25 -6.80 0.62
CA PHE A 253 3.25 -7.44 1.48
C PHE A 253 3.69 -7.50 2.95
N GLY A 254 4.94 -7.93 3.22
CA GLY A 254 5.50 -7.97 4.57
C GLY A 254 5.52 -6.60 5.23
N ILE A 255 5.90 -5.55 4.48
CA ILE A 255 5.90 -4.16 4.94
C ILE A 255 4.47 -3.70 5.26
N ALA A 256 3.51 -3.95 4.34
CA ALA A 256 2.11 -3.58 4.54
C ALA A 256 1.52 -4.23 5.79
N LYS A 257 1.81 -5.52 6.01
CA LYS A 257 1.37 -6.26 7.20
C LYS A 257 2.00 -5.72 8.47
N ALA A 258 3.29 -5.35 8.44
CA ALA A 258 3.99 -4.73 9.55
C ALA A 258 3.41 -3.35 9.91
N ASP A 259 3.17 -2.49 8.92
CA ASP A 259 2.57 -1.17 9.14
C ASP A 259 1.17 -1.30 9.76
N MET A 260 0.36 -2.21 9.25
CA MET A 260 -0.98 -2.50 9.80
C MET A 260 -0.92 -2.94 11.27
N LEU A 261 0.05 -3.81 11.65
CA LEU A 261 0.26 -4.21 13.04
C LEU A 261 0.63 -3.03 13.94
N ILE A 262 1.53 -2.17 13.49
CA ILE A 262 2.02 -1.00 14.25
C ILE A 262 0.88 0.02 14.46
N ARG A 263 0.00 0.18 13.48
CA ARG A 263 -1.19 1.04 13.55
C ARG A 263 -2.31 0.47 14.41
N GLY A 264 -2.20 -0.79 14.84
CA GLY A 264 -3.22 -1.47 15.65
C GLY A 264 -4.41 -1.99 14.83
N GLY A 265 -4.31 -2.01 13.51
CA GLY A 265 -5.28 -2.62 12.60
C GLY A 265 -5.20 -4.14 12.59
N ASN A 266 -6.08 -4.78 11.81
CA ASN A 266 -6.08 -6.23 11.64
C ASN A 266 -5.15 -6.66 10.48
N PRO A 267 -4.01 -7.31 10.76
CA PRO A 267 -3.06 -7.74 9.72
C PRO A 267 -3.62 -8.84 8.80
N ASP A 268 -4.69 -9.55 9.20
CA ASP A 268 -5.31 -10.60 8.39
C ASP A 268 -6.13 -10.04 7.23
N ASN A 269 -6.42 -8.74 7.26
CA ASN A 269 -7.03 -8.02 6.16
C ASN A 269 -6.02 -7.71 5.04
N MET A 270 -4.72 -7.86 5.30
CA MET A 270 -3.67 -7.81 4.29
C MET A 270 -3.40 -9.24 3.80
N ARG A 271 -3.69 -9.53 2.54
CA ARG A 271 -3.63 -10.89 2.00
C ARG A 271 -2.63 -11.02 0.86
N TYR A 272 -1.80 -12.06 0.95
CA TYR A 272 -0.83 -12.39 -0.09
C TYR A 272 -1.50 -13.16 -1.23
N GLY A 273 -1.27 -12.74 -2.46
CA GLY A 273 -1.76 -13.43 -3.65
C GLY A 273 -1.91 -12.53 -4.87
N ASN A 274 -1.98 -13.15 -6.04
CA ASN A 274 -2.18 -12.45 -7.30
C ASN A 274 -3.66 -12.12 -7.51
N THR A 275 -4.00 -10.86 -7.59
CA THR A 275 -5.38 -10.35 -7.70
C THR A 275 -6.15 -10.92 -8.90
N LEU A 276 -5.47 -11.20 -10.00
CA LEU A 276 -6.12 -11.70 -11.21
C LEU A 276 -6.43 -13.20 -11.15
N SER A 277 -5.51 -14.01 -10.58
CA SER A 277 -5.61 -15.47 -10.58
C SER A 277 -5.98 -16.09 -9.23
N ASP A 278 -5.87 -15.33 -8.13
CA ASP A 278 -6.07 -15.81 -6.75
C ASP A 278 -6.76 -14.71 -5.91
N ASP A 279 -8.02 -14.42 -6.24
CA ASP A 279 -8.82 -13.39 -5.55
C ASP A 279 -9.08 -13.75 -4.09
N LYS A 280 -8.32 -13.16 -3.19
CA LYS A 280 -8.44 -13.39 -1.74
C LYS A 280 -9.68 -12.74 -1.11
N PHE A 281 -10.38 -11.88 -1.86
CA PHE A 281 -11.57 -11.18 -1.40
C PHE A 281 -12.82 -11.52 -2.24
N SER A 282 -12.90 -12.76 -2.74
CA SER A 282 -14.08 -13.24 -3.45
C SER A 282 -15.34 -13.04 -2.60
N GLY A 283 -16.37 -12.43 -3.19
CA GLY A 283 -17.65 -12.12 -2.51
C GLY A 283 -17.60 -10.91 -1.56
N PHE A 284 -16.46 -10.30 -1.31
CA PHE A 284 -16.38 -9.06 -0.52
C PHE A 284 -16.80 -7.85 -1.35
N LYS A 285 -17.43 -6.87 -0.68
CA LYS A 285 -17.82 -5.58 -1.23
C LYS A 285 -17.37 -4.46 -0.32
N PHE A 286 -16.85 -3.36 -0.90
CA PHE A 286 -16.23 -2.27 -0.19
C PHE A 286 -16.90 -0.93 -0.47
N ASP A 287 -16.84 -0.02 0.51
CA ASP A 287 -17.32 1.36 0.34
C ASP A 287 -16.41 2.14 -0.60
N TYR A 288 -15.09 1.92 -0.48
CA TYR A 288 -14.09 2.58 -1.31
C TYR A 288 -13.08 1.57 -1.86
N VAL A 289 -12.77 1.75 -3.13
CA VAL A 289 -11.63 1.07 -3.78
C VAL A 289 -10.66 2.15 -4.24
N ILE A 290 -9.39 2.05 -3.83
CA ILE A 290 -8.33 2.98 -4.21
C ILE A 290 -7.13 2.15 -4.64
N SER A 291 -6.63 2.30 -5.86
CA SER A 291 -5.55 1.44 -6.33
C SER A 291 -4.74 2.07 -7.46
N ASN A 292 -3.46 1.74 -7.49
CA ASN A 292 -2.55 1.99 -8.60
C ASN A 292 -1.99 0.64 -9.10
N PRO A 293 -2.75 -0.10 -9.94
CA PRO A 293 -2.28 -1.37 -10.45
C PRO A 293 -1.14 -1.21 -11.46
N PRO A 294 -0.33 -2.25 -11.68
CA PRO A 294 0.75 -2.22 -12.64
C PRO A 294 0.24 -1.96 -14.07
N PHE A 295 0.96 -1.09 -14.81
CA PHE A 295 0.63 -0.73 -16.19
C PHE A 295 1.37 -1.61 -17.18
N GLY A 296 0.71 -1.96 -18.30
CA GLY A 296 1.35 -2.62 -19.44
C GLY A 296 1.91 -4.00 -19.13
N ILE A 297 1.52 -4.63 -18.02
CA ILE A 297 1.91 -6.00 -17.73
C ILE A 297 1.09 -6.99 -18.54
N ASP A 298 1.76 -8.01 -19.05
CA ASP A 298 1.05 -9.16 -19.64
C ASP A 298 0.46 -10.04 -18.52
N TRP A 299 -0.66 -10.69 -18.86
CA TRP A 299 -1.35 -11.62 -17.96
C TRP A 299 -1.38 -13.05 -18.52
N LYS A 300 -0.35 -13.41 -19.30
CA LYS A 300 -0.25 -14.75 -19.91
C LYS A 300 -0.15 -15.86 -18.87
N VAL A 301 0.51 -15.57 -17.76
CA VAL A 301 0.65 -16.54 -16.65
C VAL A 301 -0.71 -16.77 -16.00
N GLU A 302 -1.51 -15.74 -15.82
CA GLU A 302 -2.82 -15.75 -15.21
C GLU A 302 -3.94 -16.18 -16.18
N ALA A 303 -3.64 -16.30 -17.48
CA ALA A 303 -4.62 -16.47 -18.55
C ALA A 303 -5.63 -17.61 -18.28
N LYS A 304 -5.14 -18.77 -17.81
CA LYS A 304 -6.00 -19.91 -17.53
C LYS A 304 -7.04 -19.60 -16.43
N ALA A 305 -6.66 -18.88 -15.40
CA ALA A 305 -7.57 -18.52 -14.31
C ALA A 305 -8.55 -17.45 -14.75
N VAL A 306 -8.07 -16.41 -15.42
CA VAL A 306 -8.86 -15.28 -15.92
C VAL A 306 -9.89 -15.75 -16.97
N GLU A 307 -9.48 -16.57 -17.95
CA GLU A 307 -10.37 -17.13 -18.98
C GLU A 307 -11.44 -18.05 -18.39
N LYS A 308 -11.06 -18.86 -17.38
CA LYS A 308 -12.02 -19.70 -16.65
C LYS A 308 -13.08 -18.86 -15.94
N GLU A 309 -12.68 -17.76 -15.31
CA GLU A 309 -13.60 -16.86 -14.61
C GLU A 309 -14.45 -16.07 -15.62
N ALA A 310 -13.86 -15.61 -16.73
CA ALA A 310 -14.60 -14.94 -17.80
C ALA A 310 -15.70 -15.82 -18.40
N ALA A 311 -15.48 -17.14 -18.47
CA ALA A 311 -16.48 -18.08 -18.96
C ALA A 311 -17.74 -18.20 -18.06
N LEU A 312 -17.70 -17.67 -16.83
CA LEU A 312 -18.86 -17.59 -15.93
C LEU A 312 -19.85 -16.47 -16.32
N GLY A 313 -19.51 -15.64 -17.31
CA GLY A 313 -20.36 -14.50 -17.71
C GLY A 313 -20.55 -13.53 -16.54
N ASP A 314 -21.79 -13.14 -16.29
CA ASP A 314 -22.13 -12.12 -15.27
C ASP A 314 -21.79 -12.56 -13.82
N GLU A 315 -21.55 -13.84 -13.57
CA GLU A 315 -21.10 -14.35 -12.27
C GLU A 315 -19.60 -14.18 -12.03
N GLY A 316 -18.81 -13.95 -13.11
CA GLY A 316 -17.38 -13.75 -13.06
C GLY A 316 -16.98 -12.29 -13.16
N ARG A 317 -15.85 -11.91 -12.56
CA ARG A 317 -15.33 -10.52 -12.65
C ARG A 317 -15.04 -10.08 -14.10
N PHE A 318 -14.71 -11.01 -14.98
CA PHE A 318 -14.18 -10.76 -16.32
C PHE A 318 -15.10 -11.15 -17.47
N GLY A 319 -16.35 -11.50 -17.18
CA GLY A 319 -17.32 -12.01 -18.17
C GLY A 319 -17.72 -11.01 -19.27
N VAL A 320 -17.52 -9.72 -19.01
CA VAL A 320 -17.83 -8.64 -19.97
C VAL A 320 -16.92 -8.68 -21.21
N GLY A 321 -15.66 -9.07 -21.03
CA GLY A 321 -14.66 -9.12 -22.09
C GLY A 321 -13.24 -9.19 -21.55
N LEU A 322 -12.33 -9.64 -22.41
CA LEU A 322 -10.91 -9.78 -22.05
C LEU A 322 -10.06 -8.84 -22.89
N PRO A 323 -9.14 -8.06 -22.27
CA PRO A 323 -8.18 -7.26 -23.01
C PRO A 323 -7.10 -8.14 -23.66
N SER A 324 -6.24 -7.55 -24.50
CA SER A 324 -5.06 -8.22 -25.02
C SER A 324 -4.22 -8.81 -23.88
N LYS A 325 -3.66 -10.02 -24.09
CA LYS A 325 -2.78 -10.68 -23.11
C LYS A 325 -1.50 -9.90 -22.78
N SER A 326 -1.17 -8.89 -23.57
CA SER A 326 -0.05 -7.99 -23.35
C SER A 326 -0.37 -6.78 -22.45
N ASP A 327 -1.64 -6.55 -22.08
CA ASP A 327 -2.06 -5.41 -21.25
C ASP A 327 -3.24 -5.79 -20.33
N GLY A 328 -2.93 -6.10 -19.07
CA GLY A 328 -3.91 -6.54 -18.06
C GLY A 328 -4.62 -5.42 -17.31
N GLN A 329 -4.34 -4.14 -17.59
CA GLN A 329 -4.85 -3.04 -16.76
C GLN A 329 -6.38 -2.98 -16.64
N MET A 330 -7.12 -3.35 -17.69
CA MET A 330 -8.59 -3.37 -17.67
C MET A 330 -9.15 -4.52 -16.80
N LEU A 331 -8.40 -5.59 -16.57
CA LEU A 331 -8.79 -6.64 -15.64
C LEU A 331 -8.78 -6.13 -14.19
N PHE A 332 -7.82 -5.30 -13.82
CA PHE A 332 -7.82 -4.66 -12.50
C PHE A 332 -9.00 -3.70 -12.34
N MET A 333 -9.37 -2.97 -13.39
CA MET A 333 -10.56 -2.11 -13.38
C MET A 333 -11.84 -2.93 -13.17
N LEU A 334 -12.04 -4.01 -13.91
CA LEU A 334 -13.17 -4.92 -13.74
C LEU A 334 -13.18 -5.54 -12.33
N ASN A 335 -12.02 -5.96 -11.81
CA ASN A 335 -11.92 -6.44 -10.44
C ASN A 335 -12.37 -5.38 -9.44
N GLY A 336 -11.88 -4.14 -9.54
CA GLY A 336 -12.28 -3.06 -8.64
C GLY A 336 -13.78 -2.77 -8.67
N ILE A 337 -14.36 -2.67 -9.86
CA ILE A 337 -15.81 -2.46 -10.03
C ILE A 337 -16.61 -3.62 -9.41
N SER A 338 -16.17 -4.86 -9.61
CA SER A 338 -16.82 -6.05 -9.04
C SER A 338 -16.83 -6.07 -7.51
N LYS A 339 -15.95 -5.28 -6.87
CA LYS A 339 -15.80 -5.19 -5.42
C LYS A 339 -16.51 -3.99 -4.79
N LEU A 340 -17.19 -3.15 -5.57
CA LEU A 340 -17.92 -2.02 -5.02
C LEU A 340 -19.27 -2.45 -4.41
N LYS A 341 -19.62 -1.85 -3.27
CA LYS A 341 -20.99 -1.81 -2.78
C LYS A 341 -21.86 -0.97 -3.72
N ASP A 342 -23.19 -1.03 -3.58
CA ASP A 342 -24.11 -0.31 -4.45
C ASP A 342 -23.91 1.21 -4.45
N ASP A 343 -23.42 1.78 -3.33
CA ASP A 343 -23.04 3.18 -3.16
C ASP A 343 -21.51 3.39 -3.09
N GLY A 344 -20.75 2.33 -3.40
CA GLY A 344 -19.30 2.34 -3.34
C GLY A 344 -18.67 3.17 -4.46
N ARG A 345 -17.47 3.69 -4.20
CA ARG A 345 -16.71 4.51 -5.15
C ARG A 345 -15.30 3.97 -5.34
N MET A 346 -14.82 4.06 -6.56
CA MET A 346 -13.45 3.65 -6.92
C MET A 346 -12.69 4.80 -7.56
N ALA A 347 -11.42 4.94 -7.16
CA ALA A 347 -10.42 5.72 -7.86
C ALA A 347 -9.26 4.79 -8.26
N ILE A 348 -9.00 4.69 -9.55
CA ILE A 348 -7.96 3.80 -10.09
C ILE A 348 -7.07 4.56 -11.08
N ILE A 349 -5.76 4.36 -10.97
CA ILE A 349 -4.81 4.92 -11.92
C ILE A 349 -4.64 3.94 -13.07
N GLN A 350 -4.66 4.45 -14.29
CA GLN A 350 -4.49 3.65 -15.50
C GLN A 350 -3.65 4.36 -16.55
N ASN A 351 -3.05 3.60 -17.45
CA ASN A 351 -2.45 4.13 -18.66
C ASN A 351 -3.55 4.63 -19.60
N GLY A 352 -3.29 5.71 -20.32
CA GLY A 352 -4.20 6.31 -21.29
C GLY A 352 -4.71 5.35 -22.37
N SER A 353 -3.98 4.24 -22.66
CA SER A 353 -4.43 3.23 -23.62
C SER A 353 -5.77 2.59 -23.24
N SER A 354 -6.12 2.53 -21.95
CA SER A 354 -7.42 2.04 -21.48
C SER A 354 -8.61 2.79 -22.08
N LEU A 355 -8.41 4.04 -22.50
CA LEU A 355 -9.45 4.90 -23.06
C LEU A 355 -9.74 4.64 -24.54
N PHE A 356 -8.80 4.11 -25.30
CA PHE A 356 -8.91 4.01 -26.76
C PHE A 356 -8.45 2.67 -27.38
N SER A 357 -7.75 1.80 -26.63
CA SER A 357 -7.25 0.54 -27.18
C SER A 357 -8.38 -0.40 -27.61
N GLY A 358 -8.10 -1.20 -28.64
CA GLY A 358 -9.00 -2.20 -29.21
C GLY A 358 -10.03 -1.63 -30.17
N ASP A 359 -10.33 -2.42 -31.22
CA ASP A 359 -11.35 -2.09 -32.20
C ASP A 359 -12.75 -2.27 -31.65
N ALA A 360 -13.76 -1.73 -32.35
CA ALA A 360 -15.17 -1.91 -32.00
C ALA A 360 -15.53 -3.40 -31.91
N GLY A 361 -16.19 -3.80 -30.82
CA GLY A 361 -16.54 -5.19 -30.53
C GLY A 361 -15.39 -6.04 -29.94
N SER A 362 -14.16 -5.50 -29.80
CA SER A 362 -13.09 -6.18 -29.07
C SER A 362 -13.31 -6.14 -27.56
N GLY A 363 -12.61 -7.00 -26.80
CA GLY A 363 -12.73 -7.06 -25.35
C GLY A 363 -12.58 -5.70 -24.66
N PRO A 364 -11.53 -4.89 -24.94
CA PRO A 364 -11.41 -3.56 -24.38
C PRO A 364 -12.56 -2.62 -24.71
N SER A 365 -13.06 -2.67 -25.95
CA SER A 365 -14.24 -1.89 -26.39
C SER A 365 -15.50 -2.30 -25.62
N GLU A 366 -15.74 -3.58 -25.45
CA GLU A 366 -16.88 -4.11 -24.71
C GLU A 366 -16.83 -3.75 -23.23
N ILE A 367 -15.64 -3.79 -22.61
CA ILE A 367 -15.46 -3.35 -21.22
C ILE A 367 -15.82 -1.87 -21.07
N ARG A 368 -15.32 -0.99 -21.95
CA ARG A 368 -15.70 0.44 -21.93
C ARG A 368 -17.18 0.64 -22.14
N ARG A 369 -17.77 -0.05 -23.15
CA ARG A 369 -19.21 0.01 -23.42
C ARG A 369 -20.01 -0.34 -22.17
N HIS A 370 -19.68 -1.46 -21.52
CA HIS A 370 -20.37 -1.92 -20.32
C HIS A 370 -20.32 -0.89 -19.18
N ILE A 371 -19.15 -0.28 -18.94
CA ILE A 371 -18.96 0.74 -17.90
C ILE A 371 -19.81 2.00 -18.21
N ILE A 372 -19.84 2.43 -19.47
CA ILE A 372 -20.56 3.63 -19.90
C ILE A 372 -22.07 3.41 -19.88
N GLU A 373 -22.54 2.28 -20.42
CA GLU A 373 -23.98 1.94 -20.47
C GLU A 373 -24.59 1.76 -19.07
N ASN A 374 -23.79 1.32 -18.10
CA ASN A 374 -24.21 1.23 -16.71
C ASN A 374 -24.04 2.54 -15.92
N ASP A 375 -23.56 3.61 -16.56
CA ASP A 375 -23.34 4.93 -15.94
C ASP A 375 -22.37 4.88 -14.72
N TRP A 376 -21.39 3.96 -14.78
CA TRP A 376 -20.44 3.74 -13.67
C TRP A 376 -19.22 4.66 -13.70
N LEU A 377 -18.94 5.30 -14.83
CA LEU A 377 -17.81 6.22 -14.95
C LEU A 377 -18.24 7.64 -14.57
N GLU A 378 -17.69 8.15 -13.47
CA GLU A 378 -17.97 9.50 -12.98
C GLU A 378 -17.05 10.55 -13.62
N ALA A 379 -15.75 10.28 -13.65
CA ALA A 379 -14.77 11.23 -14.17
C ALA A 379 -13.49 10.55 -14.66
N ILE A 380 -12.79 11.21 -15.56
CA ILE A 380 -11.45 10.91 -16.01
C ILE A 380 -10.60 12.16 -15.79
N ILE A 381 -9.49 12.00 -15.05
CA ILE A 381 -8.56 13.08 -14.76
C ILE A 381 -7.20 12.72 -15.36
N GLN A 382 -6.74 13.51 -16.31
CA GLN A 382 -5.39 13.35 -16.83
C GLN A 382 -4.39 13.84 -15.79
N LEU A 383 -3.43 13.00 -15.45
CA LEU A 383 -2.34 13.37 -14.56
C LEU A 383 -1.23 14.06 -15.37
N PRO A 384 -0.44 14.96 -14.74
CA PRO A 384 0.72 15.58 -15.39
C PRO A 384 1.68 14.52 -15.93
N ASN A 385 2.35 14.82 -17.04
CA ASN A 385 3.45 14.00 -17.51
C ASN A 385 4.53 13.92 -16.42
N ASP A 386 5.26 12.81 -16.38
CA ASP A 386 6.33 12.58 -15.39
C ASP A 386 5.89 12.58 -13.92
N SER A 387 4.59 12.39 -13.65
CA SER A 387 4.04 12.24 -12.29
C SER A 387 4.48 10.97 -11.59
N PHE A 388 5.02 10.01 -12.34
CA PHE A 388 5.52 8.73 -11.84
C PHE A 388 6.97 8.55 -12.25
N TYR A 389 7.78 8.08 -11.31
CA TYR A 389 9.20 7.79 -11.56
C TYR A 389 9.34 6.75 -12.67
N ASN A 390 10.29 6.97 -13.58
CA ASN A 390 10.69 6.07 -14.69
C ASN A 390 9.60 5.74 -15.72
N THR A 391 8.53 6.53 -15.84
CA THR A 391 7.55 6.30 -16.89
C THR A 391 7.32 7.56 -17.71
N GLY A 392 7.64 7.52 -19.01
CA GLY A 392 7.16 8.51 -19.99
C GLY A 392 5.71 8.31 -20.41
N LEU A 393 4.93 7.52 -19.65
CA LEU A 393 3.56 7.15 -19.97
C LEU A 393 2.60 8.28 -19.59
N LYS A 394 1.62 8.55 -20.46
CA LYS A 394 0.48 9.40 -20.12
C LYS A 394 -0.49 8.61 -19.26
N LEU A 395 -0.59 8.98 -17.99
CA LEU A 395 -1.45 8.33 -17.03
C LEU A 395 -2.72 9.15 -16.80
N CYS A 396 -3.80 8.46 -16.51
CA CYS A 396 -5.08 9.06 -16.13
C CYS A 396 -5.64 8.38 -14.88
N LEU A 397 -6.23 9.19 -14.02
CA LEU A 397 -7.03 8.73 -12.89
C LEU A 397 -8.47 8.53 -13.40
N GLN A 398 -8.97 7.32 -13.32
CA GLN A 398 -10.38 7.01 -13.61
C GLN A 398 -11.14 6.83 -12.29
N MET A 399 -12.31 7.46 -12.25
CA MET A 399 -13.21 7.38 -11.12
C MET A 399 -14.46 6.63 -11.53
N HIS A 400 -14.86 5.68 -10.70
CA HIS A 400 -16.04 4.87 -10.92
C HIS A 400 -16.94 4.88 -9.69
N ILE A 401 -18.24 4.96 -9.93
CA ILE A 401 -19.27 4.81 -8.91
C ILE A 401 -20.15 3.62 -9.33
N ALA A 402 -20.40 2.69 -8.41
CA ALA A 402 -21.51 1.77 -8.57
C ALA A 402 -22.80 2.53 -8.23
N MET A 403 -23.57 2.90 -9.23
CA MET A 403 -24.78 3.70 -9.02
C MET A 403 -25.93 2.84 -8.48
N CYS A 404 -26.36 3.16 -7.27
CA CYS A 404 -27.71 2.83 -6.84
C CYS A 404 -28.74 3.59 -7.68
N ARG A 405 -29.69 2.89 -8.32
CA ARG A 405 -30.71 3.38 -9.26
C ARG A 405 -31.69 4.46 -8.73
N LEU A 406 -31.43 5.10 -7.60
CA LEU A 406 -32.43 5.91 -6.88
C LEU A 406 -32.15 7.41 -6.77
N MET A 407 -31.15 7.99 -7.44
CA MET A 407 -31.01 9.45 -7.42
C MET A 407 -30.89 10.05 -8.81
N HIS A 408 -32.04 10.35 -9.37
CA HIS A 408 -32.23 11.31 -10.45
C HIS A 408 -31.91 12.72 -9.93
N TRP A 409 -30.64 13.03 -9.71
CA TRP A 409 -30.24 14.41 -9.43
C TRP A 409 -29.77 15.08 -10.71
N ARG A 410 -30.56 16.08 -11.13
CA ARG A 410 -30.28 16.98 -12.26
C ARG A 410 -28.86 17.53 -12.13
N VAL A 411 -28.06 17.17 -13.11
CA VAL A 411 -26.71 17.66 -13.33
C VAL A 411 -26.75 19.06 -13.88
N SER A 412 -26.83 20.04 -13.03
CA SER A 412 -26.70 21.45 -13.44
C SER A 412 -25.62 22.23 -12.65
N ARG A 413 -24.74 21.55 -11.94
CA ARG A 413 -23.70 22.23 -11.15
C ARG A 413 -22.36 21.50 -11.12
N PHE A 414 -21.74 21.20 -12.25
CA PHE A 414 -20.28 21.16 -12.33
C PHE A 414 -19.76 22.48 -12.93
N ARG A 415 -20.07 23.57 -12.30
CA ARG A 415 -19.22 24.75 -12.35
C ARG A 415 -18.12 24.52 -11.34
N PHE A 416 -16.88 24.36 -11.82
CA PHE A 416 -15.66 24.57 -11.09
C PHE A 416 -15.85 24.71 -9.57
N LEU A 417 -15.80 23.61 -8.82
CA LEU A 417 -15.56 23.67 -7.40
C LEU A 417 -14.09 24.09 -7.16
N TYR A 418 -13.81 25.31 -7.56
CA TYR A 418 -12.71 26.10 -7.09
C TYR A 418 -13.17 26.73 -5.79
N SER A 419 -13.27 26.02 -4.73
CA SER A 419 -13.52 26.61 -3.45
C SER A 419 -12.84 25.85 -2.34
N SER A 420 -11.99 26.57 -1.64
CA SER A 420 -11.65 26.44 -0.21
C SER A 420 -11.39 25.07 0.43
N SER A 421 -11.76 23.95 -0.16
CA SER A 421 -11.52 22.61 0.38
C SER A 421 -10.13 22.05 0.01
N PHE A 422 -9.48 22.57 -1.00
CA PHE A 422 -8.11 22.21 -1.41
C PHE A 422 -7.05 23.11 -0.75
N LYS A 423 -7.25 23.50 0.49
CA LYS A 423 -6.25 24.25 1.24
C LYS A 423 -5.04 23.38 1.55
N GLY A 424 -4.01 23.54 0.75
CA GLY A 424 -2.69 22.95 0.98
C GLY A 424 -2.03 22.27 -0.22
N MET A 425 -2.74 22.07 -1.33
CA MET A 425 -2.15 21.66 -2.60
C MET A 425 -1.66 22.88 -3.38
N ASN A 426 -0.46 22.78 -3.95
CA ASN A 426 0.05 23.78 -4.89
C ASN A 426 -0.61 23.52 -6.25
N ILE A 427 -1.91 23.87 -6.33
CA ILE A 427 -2.79 23.64 -7.48
C ILE A 427 -2.35 24.46 -8.71
N GLU A 428 -1.61 25.54 -8.52
CA GLU A 428 -1.05 26.34 -9.63
C GLU A 428 -0.16 25.51 -10.57
N ILE A 429 0.47 24.46 -10.07
CA ILE A 429 1.31 23.56 -10.89
C ILE A 429 0.45 22.53 -11.65
N MET A 430 -0.75 22.20 -11.17
CA MET A 430 -1.62 21.18 -11.76
C MET A 430 -2.73 21.74 -12.67
N MET A 431 -3.00 23.04 -12.62
CA MET A 431 -4.11 23.69 -13.33
C MET A 431 -4.16 23.50 -14.86
N PRO A 432 -3.05 23.43 -15.60
CA PRO A 432 -3.14 23.29 -17.05
C PRO A 432 -3.62 21.92 -17.54
N TYR A 433 -3.72 20.92 -16.64
CA TYR A 433 -3.83 19.51 -17.02
C TYR A 433 -5.08 18.80 -16.51
N ILE A 434 -5.95 19.46 -15.72
CA ILE A 434 -7.21 18.87 -15.28
C ILE A 434 -8.26 19.06 -16.36
N VAL A 435 -8.50 18.03 -17.15
CA VAL A 435 -9.63 17.96 -18.09
C VAL A 435 -10.63 16.98 -17.51
N ALA A 436 -11.67 17.50 -16.85
CA ALA A 436 -12.79 16.69 -16.39
C ALA A 436 -13.81 16.58 -17.52
N PHE A 437 -13.98 15.39 -18.10
CA PHE A 437 -15.02 15.10 -19.07
C PHE A 437 -16.14 14.28 -18.43
N ARG A 438 -17.35 14.75 -18.59
CA ARG A 438 -18.54 13.95 -18.35
C ARG A 438 -18.98 13.35 -19.69
N LEU A 439 -18.88 12.05 -19.82
CA LEU A 439 -19.05 11.32 -21.08
C LEU A 439 -20.46 11.42 -21.71
N ARG A 440 -21.48 11.82 -20.97
CA ARG A 440 -22.83 12.02 -21.53
C ARG A 440 -22.90 13.14 -22.59
N GLU A 441 -22.04 14.16 -22.47
CA GLU A 441 -22.01 15.26 -23.46
C GLU A 441 -21.16 14.93 -24.69
N CYS A 442 -20.25 13.95 -24.62
CA CYS A 442 -19.45 13.50 -25.76
C CYS A 442 -20.20 12.61 -26.74
N MET A 443 -21.29 11.97 -26.33
CA MET A 443 -22.09 11.14 -27.26
C MET A 443 -23.00 11.99 -28.17
N GLU A 444 -23.35 13.21 -27.77
CA GLU A 444 -24.10 14.14 -28.66
C GLU A 444 -23.23 14.82 -29.72
N LEU A 445 -21.90 14.83 -29.54
CA LEU A 445 -20.95 15.44 -30.49
C LEU A 445 -20.46 14.50 -31.62
N LYS A 446 -20.87 13.24 -31.63
CA LYS A 446 -20.59 12.29 -32.74
C LYS A 446 -21.69 12.15 -33.78
N CYS A 447 -22.71 12.99 -33.70
CA CYS A 447 -23.80 13.09 -34.70
C CYS A 447 -23.78 14.44 -35.45
N LEU A 448 -22.63 15.11 -35.52
CA LEU A 448 -22.43 16.25 -36.46
C LEU A 448 -21.22 15.97 -37.34
#